data_1cea9f78b6ddac3693c948110b7a9c9b
#
_entry.id   1cea9f78b6ddac3693c948110b7a9c9b
#
_cell.length_a   1.000
_cell.length_b   1.000
_cell.length_c   1.000
_cell.angle_alpha   90.00
_cell.angle_beta   90.00
_cell.angle_gamma   90.00
#
_symmetry.space_group_name_H-M   'P 1'
#
loop_
_entity.id
_entity.type
_entity.pdbx_description
1 polymer ?
#
loop_
_entity_poly.entity_id
_entity_poly.type
_entity_poly.pdbx_seq_one_letter_code
_entity_poly.pdbx_strand_id
1 'polypeptide(L)'
;MIDTSVMVAGLVRNHEFHSVARPHVVQSARSQVPGIVVAETWAALRRAPWNLDAATVAETLGPWNSEGRVAATAASAYAEVLRTGRSLHLGGNVHDLLIAMTCRDHGLPLATLDRRQATLASGLTGLETVLLPPEG
;
A
#
# COMPACT_ATOMS: atom_id res chain seq x y z
N MET A 1 5.04 -3.55 5.84
CA MET A 1 4.34 -3.63 4.55
C MET A 1 4.51 -2.34 3.77
N ILE A 2 4.11 -2.33 2.53
CA ILE A 2 4.18 -1.14 1.66
C ILE A 2 2.78 -0.76 1.19
N ASP A 3 2.58 0.52 0.90
CA ASP A 3 1.35 0.98 0.27
C ASP A 3 1.46 1.00 -1.26
N THR A 4 0.41 1.43 -1.94
CA THR A 4 0.36 1.49 -3.39
C THR A 4 1.41 2.43 -3.98
N SER A 5 1.70 3.56 -3.32
CA SER A 5 2.70 4.51 -3.81
C SER A 5 4.09 3.90 -3.90
N VAL A 6 4.49 3.12 -2.89
CA VAL A 6 5.78 2.41 -2.88
C VAL A 6 5.77 1.28 -3.90
N MET A 7 4.67 0.52 -3.99
CA MET A 7 4.57 -0.59 -4.95
C MET A 7 4.75 -0.09 -6.38
N VAL A 8 4.00 0.92 -6.80
CA VAL A 8 4.10 1.49 -8.14
C VAL A 8 5.50 2.01 -8.43
N ALA A 9 6.05 2.82 -7.52
CA ALA A 9 7.38 3.39 -7.71
C ALA A 9 8.47 2.31 -7.84
N GLY A 10 8.39 1.25 -7.04
CA GLY A 10 9.39 0.18 -7.06
C GLY A 10 9.24 -0.79 -8.23
N LEU A 11 8.07 -0.85 -8.86
CA LEU A 11 7.83 -1.69 -10.03
C LEU A 11 8.13 -0.96 -11.35
N VAL A 12 7.95 0.34 -11.40
CA VAL A 12 8.12 1.15 -12.62
C VAL A 12 9.53 1.76 -12.65
N ARG A 13 10.38 1.28 -13.55
CA ARG A 13 11.81 1.64 -13.61
C ARG A 13 12.07 3.14 -13.80
N ASN A 14 11.25 3.83 -14.56
CA ASN A 14 11.41 5.26 -14.82
C ASN A 14 10.65 6.14 -13.84
N HIS A 15 10.13 5.58 -12.76
CA HIS A 15 9.51 6.38 -11.70
C HIS A 15 10.57 7.17 -10.94
N GLU A 16 10.24 8.42 -10.61
CA GLU A 16 11.13 9.34 -9.88
C GLU A 16 11.74 8.72 -8.61
N PHE A 17 10.92 7.97 -7.86
CA PHE A 17 11.34 7.34 -6.60
C PHE A 17 11.66 5.85 -6.71
N HIS A 18 11.93 5.36 -7.92
CA HIS A 18 12.17 3.94 -8.13
C HIS A 18 13.29 3.38 -7.25
N SER A 19 14.44 4.06 -7.20
CA SER A 19 15.60 3.57 -6.45
C SER A 19 15.34 3.51 -4.94
N VAL A 20 14.54 4.43 -4.40
CA VAL A 20 14.17 4.47 -2.99
C VAL A 20 13.15 3.36 -2.67
N ALA A 21 12.19 3.15 -3.56
CA ALA A 21 11.10 2.20 -3.35
C ALA A 21 11.49 0.74 -3.62
N ARG A 22 12.39 0.51 -4.56
CA ARG A 22 12.71 -0.84 -5.04
C ARG A 22 13.12 -1.83 -3.94
N PRO A 23 14.00 -1.50 -2.98
CA PRO A 23 14.35 -2.42 -1.90
C PRO A 23 13.14 -2.86 -1.08
N HIS A 24 12.19 -1.96 -0.84
CA HIS A 24 10.96 -2.26 -0.09
C HIS A 24 10.03 -3.19 -0.87
N VAL A 25 9.94 -3.03 -2.18
CA VAL A 25 9.16 -3.93 -3.05
C VAL A 25 9.78 -5.32 -3.07
N VAL A 26 11.10 -5.43 -3.21
CA VAL A 26 11.81 -6.72 -3.18
C VAL A 26 11.57 -7.44 -1.85
N GLN A 27 11.66 -6.71 -0.74
CA GLN A 27 11.40 -7.29 0.58
C GLN A 27 9.94 -7.72 0.73
N SER A 28 8.98 -6.95 0.24
CA SER A 28 7.56 -7.30 0.30
C SER A 28 7.23 -8.57 -0.49
N ALA A 29 7.96 -8.85 -1.56
CA ALA A 29 7.80 -10.08 -2.34
C ALA A 29 8.20 -11.34 -1.56
N ARG A 30 8.93 -11.18 -0.46
CA ARG A 30 9.31 -12.25 0.47
C ARG A 30 8.45 -12.29 1.72
N SER A 31 7.53 -11.35 1.86
CA SER A 31 6.65 -11.19 3.00
C SER A 31 5.20 -11.09 2.51
N GLN A 32 4.51 -10.02 2.88
CA GLN A 32 3.11 -9.79 2.49
C GLN A 32 2.89 -8.32 2.12
N VAL A 33 1.85 -8.12 1.32
CA VAL A 33 1.28 -6.78 1.10
C VAL A 33 -0.22 -6.82 1.38
N PRO A 34 -0.84 -5.71 1.77
CA PRO A 34 -2.29 -5.67 1.88
C PRO A 34 -2.95 -5.97 0.53
N GLY A 35 -4.02 -6.76 0.52
CA GLY A 35 -4.72 -7.13 -0.71
C GLY A 35 -5.22 -5.91 -1.49
N ILE A 36 -5.63 -4.85 -0.78
CA ILE A 36 -6.04 -3.58 -1.40
C ILE A 36 -4.91 -2.99 -2.24
N VAL A 37 -3.65 -3.10 -1.78
CA VAL A 37 -2.48 -2.60 -2.52
C VAL A 37 -2.31 -3.34 -3.85
N VAL A 38 -2.54 -4.64 -3.88
CA VAL A 38 -2.50 -5.41 -5.13
C VAL A 38 -3.54 -4.89 -6.12
N ALA A 39 -4.79 -4.70 -5.66
CA ALA A 39 -5.87 -4.22 -6.49
C ALA A 39 -5.64 -2.79 -7.01
N GLU A 40 -5.21 -1.90 -6.13
CA GLU A 40 -4.91 -0.51 -6.51
C GLU A 40 -3.71 -0.41 -7.46
N THR A 41 -2.69 -1.22 -7.25
CA THR A 41 -1.51 -1.27 -8.13
C THR A 41 -1.91 -1.77 -9.52
N TRP A 42 -2.74 -2.81 -9.59
CA TRP A 42 -3.31 -3.27 -10.86
C TRP A 42 -3.98 -2.11 -11.61
N ALA A 43 -4.88 -1.41 -10.94
CA ALA A 43 -5.61 -0.30 -11.54
C ALA A 43 -4.68 0.84 -11.96
N ALA A 44 -3.69 1.19 -11.13
CA ALA A 44 -2.74 2.26 -11.41
C ALA A 44 -1.87 1.97 -12.62
N LEU A 45 -1.35 0.75 -12.75
CA LEU A 45 -0.48 0.38 -13.87
C LEU A 45 -1.23 0.29 -15.20
N ARG A 46 -2.54 0.03 -15.16
CA ARG A 46 -3.39 -0.05 -16.35
C ARG A 46 -3.75 1.33 -16.93
N ARG A 47 -3.69 2.37 -16.13
CA ARG A 47 -4.06 3.73 -16.56
C ARG A 47 -2.85 4.61 -16.83
N ALA A 48 -3.11 5.80 -17.39
CA ALA A 48 -2.07 6.81 -17.61
C ALA A 48 -1.35 7.18 -16.31
N PRO A 49 -0.05 7.47 -16.32
CA PRO A 49 0.81 7.56 -17.51
C PRO A 49 1.40 6.22 -17.96
N TRP A 50 1.19 5.14 -17.21
CA TRP A 50 1.86 3.86 -17.48
C TRP A 50 1.22 3.08 -18.61
N ASN A 51 -0.10 2.95 -18.61
CA ASN A 51 -0.91 2.31 -19.67
C ASN A 51 -0.41 0.89 -20.05
N LEU A 52 0.02 0.11 -19.05
CA LEU A 52 0.46 -1.26 -19.29
C LEU A 52 -0.73 -2.16 -19.64
N ASP A 53 -0.53 -3.15 -20.50
CA ASP A 53 -1.57 -4.12 -20.79
C ASP A 53 -1.82 -5.10 -19.62
N ALA A 54 -2.94 -5.79 -19.62
CA ALA A 54 -3.33 -6.68 -18.55
C ALA A 54 -2.35 -7.83 -18.32
N ALA A 55 -1.80 -8.38 -19.41
CA ALA A 55 -0.83 -9.48 -19.33
C ALA A 55 0.46 -9.03 -18.65
N THR A 56 0.97 -7.85 -19.01
CA THR A 56 2.17 -7.28 -18.39
C THR A 56 1.94 -6.98 -16.92
N VAL A 57 0.78 -6.43 -16.55
CA VAL A 57 0.45 -6.15 -15.14
C VAL A 57 0.38 -7.46 -14.34
N ALA A 58 -0.29 -8.48 -14.87
CA ALA A 58 -0.38 -9.79 -14.23
C ALA A 58 1.00 -10.41 -13.98
N GLU A 59 1.89 -10.33 -14.98
CA GLU A 59 3.26 -10.82 -14.86
C GLU A 59 4.05 -10.02 -13.81
N THR A 60 3.94 -8.70 -13.84
CA THR A 60 4.62 -7.80 -12.91
C THR A 60 4.20 -8.06 -11.46
N LEU A 61 2.93 -8.35 -11.21
CA LEU A 61 2.38 -8.67 -9.89
C LEU A 61 2.50 -10.16 -9.52
N GLY A 62 3.10 -10.97 -10.39
CA GLY A 62 3.28 -12.40 -10.18
C GLY A 62 3.85 -12.81 -8.83
N PRO A 63 4.85 -12.08 -8.25
CA PRO A 63 5.38 -12.41 -6.93
C PRO A 63 4.33 -12.50 -5.81
N TRP A 64 3.21 -11.80 -5.96
CA TRP A 64 2.11 -11.79 -4.98
C TRP A 64 0.94 -12.70 -5.39
N ASN A 65 1.13 -13.59 -6.36
CA ASN A 65 0.13 -14.53 -6.83
C ASN A 65 0.08 -15.79 -5.94
N SER A 66 0.01 -15.59 -4.62
CA SER A 66 -0.22 -16.69 -3.68
C SER A 66 -0.84 -16.13 -2.40
N GLU A 67 -1.68 -16.93 -1.76
CA GLU A 67 -2.39 -16.51 -0.55
C GLU A 67 -1.44 -16.06 0.57
N GLY A 68 -0.30 -16.72 0.72
CA GLY A 68 0.68 -16.36 1.76
C GLY A 68 1.39 -15.03 1.55
N ARG A 69 1.22 -14.38 0.38
CA ARG A 69 1.83 -13.10 0.05
C ARG A 69 0.87 -11.93 0.14
N VAL A 70 -0.39 -12.20 0.40
CA VAL A 70 -1.44 -11.19 0.49
C VAL A 70 -2.02 -11.18 1.89
N ALA A 71 -1.98 -10.01 2.54
CA ALA A 71 -2.59 -9.81 3.85
C ALA A 71 -4.04 -9.37 3.66
N ALA A 72 -4.96 -10.13 4.25
CA ALA A 72 -6.38 -9.81 4.19
C ALA A 72 -6.72 -8.64 5.13
N THR A 73 -7.65 -7.80 4.69
CA THR A 73 -8.26 -6.79 5.55
C THR A 73 -9.36 -7.45 6.38
N ALA A 74 -9.26 -7.36 7.70
CA ALA A 74 -10.25 -7.94 8.59
C ALA A 74 -11.62 -7.26 8.44
N ALA A 75 -12.70 -8.02 8.59
CA ALA A 75 -14.05 -7.45 8.58
C ALA A 75 -14.21 -6.35 9.64
N SER A 76 -13.56 -6.48 10.78
CA SER A 76 -13.56 -5.47 11.86
C SER A 76 -12.96 -4.14 11.43
N ALA A 77 -12.02 -4.12 10.48
CA ALA A 77 -11.46 -2.88 9.95
C ALA A 77 -12.52 -2.06 9.21
N TYR A 78 -13.37 -2.70 8.42
CA TYR A 78 -14.48 -2.02 7.74
C TYR A 78 -15.47 -1.44 8.75
N ALA A 79 -15.81 -2.19 9.79
CA ALA A 79 -16.68 -1.70 10.86
C ALA A 79 -16.06 -0.49 11.57
N GLU A 80 -14.76 -0.51 11.83
CA GLU A 80 -14.03 0.60 12.43
C GLU A 80 -14.08 1.84 11.55
N VAL A 81 -13.87 1.71 10.23
CA VAL A 81 -14.01 2.81 9.27
C VAL A 81 -15.40 3.44 9.34
N LEU A 82 -16.45 2.63 9.38
CA LEU A 82 -17.82 3.13 9.46
C LEU A 82 -18.10 3.89 10.77
N ARG A 83 -17.49 3.46 11.87
CA ARG A 83 -17.64 4.14 13.17
C ARG A 83 -16.85 5.44 13.25
N THR A 84 -15.64 5.47 12.70
CA THR A 84 -14.69 6.58 12.87
C THR A 84 -14.64 7.53 11.68
N GLY A 85 -15.22 7.14 10.54
CA GLY A 85 -15.12 7.89 9.29
C GLY A 85 -15.62 9.33 9.37
N ARG A 86 -16.62 9.61 10.22
CA ARG A 86 -17.14 10.96 10.42
C ARG A 86 -16.14 11.88 11.09
N SER A 87 -15.41 11.36 12.08
CA SER A 87 -14.46 12.16 12.87
C SER A 87 -13.13 12.35 12.16
N LEU A 88 -12.80 11.50 11.21
CA LEU A 88 -11.54 11.54 10.49
C LEU A 88 -11.57 12.35 9.20
N HIS A 89 -12.72 12.83 8.79
CA HIS A 89 -12.90 13.60 7.55
C HIS A 89 -12.19 12.94 6.35
N LEU A 90 -12.40 11.64 6.15
CA LEU A 90 -11.61 10.80 5.26
C LEU A 90 -11.68 11.21 3.78
N GLY A 91 -12.73 11.90 3.34
CA GLY A 91 -12.90 12.24 1.94
C GLY A 91 -12.83 10.98 1.08
N GLY A 92 -11.89 10.91 0.14
CA GLY A 92 -11.66 9.74 -0.68
C GLY A 92 -10.64 8.75 -0.13
N ASN A 93 -10.20 8.90 1.14
CA ASN A 93 -9.04 8.19 1.70
C ASN A 93 -9.38 6.89 2.43
N VAL A 94 -10.55 6.32 2.19
CA VAL A 94 -10.98 5.07 2.86
C VAL A 94 -10.03 3.91 2.56
N HIS A 95 -9.53 3.80 1.33
CA HIS A 95 -8.58 2.75 0.97
C HIS A 95 -7.27 2.90 1.73
N ASP A 96 -6.76 4.12 1.87
CA ASP A 96 -5.54 4.40 2.63
C ASP A 96 -5.67 4.02 4.09
N LEU A 97 -6.83 4.28 4.69
CA LEU A 97 -7.12 3.89 6.07
C LEU A 97 -7.19 2.36 6.21
N LEU A 98 -7.83 1.68 5.27
CA LEU A 98 -7.90 0.22 5.27
C LEU A 98 -6.53 -0.43 5.09
N ILE A 99 -5.66 0.14 4.26
CA ILE A 99 -4.27 -0.30 4.13
C ILE A 99 -3.54 -0.17 5.47
N ALA A 100 -3.65 0.98 6.11
CA ALA A 100 -3.01 1.23 7.40
C ALA A 100 -3.53 0.27 8.48
N MET A 101 -4.84 0.06 8.55
CA MET A 101 -5.45 -0.88 9.50
C MET A 101 -5.02 -2.32 9.25
N THR A 102 -4.86 -2.71 7.98
CA THR A 102 -4.37 -4.05 7.63
C THR A 102 -2.94 -4.25 8.15
N CYS A 103 -2.07 -3.27 7.95
CA CYS A 103 -0.71 -3.32 8.49
C CYS A 103 -0.71 -3.42 10.01
N ARG A 104 -1.50 -2.60 10.68
CA ARG A 104 -1.65 -2.64 12.15
C ARG A 104 -2.11 -4.02 12.63
N ASP A 105 -3.15 -4.56 12.02
CA ASP A 105 -3.76 -5.83 12.45
C ASP A 105 -2.83 -7.02 12.22
N HIS A 106 -1.93 -6.93 11.24
CA HIS A 106 -0.90 -7.94 11.00
C HIS A 106 0.40 -7.67 11.77
N GLY A 107 0.46 -6.60 12.57
CA GLY A 107 1.62 -6.28 13.40
C GLY A 107 2.87 -5.88 12.61
N LEU A 108 2.70 -5.32 11.42
CA LEU A 108 3.80 -4.92 10.53
C LEU A 108 3.79 -3.41 10.29
N PRO A 109 4.99 -2.79 10.19
CA PRO A 109 5.07 -1.36 9.89
C PRO A 109 4.61 -1.07 8.46
N LEU A 110 4.20 0.16 8.21
CA LEU A 110 3.80 0.64 6.89
C LEU A 110 4.86 1.61 6.35
N ALA A 111 5.38 1.33 5.16
CA ALA A 111 6.23 2.25 4.41
C ALA A 111 5.40 2.90 3.28
N THR A 112 5.51 4.21 3.14
CA THR A 112 4.77 4.99 2.15
C THR A 112 5.64 6.11 1.59
N LEU A 113 5.38 6.50 0.33
CA LEU A 113 5.91 7.72 -0.29
C LEU A 113 4.94 8.89 -0.14
N ASP A 114 3.71 8.61 0.30
CA ASP A 114 2.64 9.59 0.38
C ASP A 114 2.56 10.19 1.79
N ARG A 115 2.84 11.48 1.89
CA ARG A 115 2.78 12.23 3.15
C ARG A 115 1.39 12.21 3.78
N ARG A 116 0.33 12.22 2.97
CA ARG A 116 -1.07 12.13 3.48
C ARG A 116 -1.32 10.78 4.12
N GLN A 117 -0.85 9.70 3.49
CA GLN A 117 -0.95 8.34 4.03
C GLN A 117 -0.19 8.24 5.36
N ALA A 118 1.02 8.79 5.42
CA ALA A 118 1.82 8.79 6.64
C ALA A 118 1.11 9.53 7.78
N THR A 119 0.52 10.68 7.49
CA THR A 119 -0.25 11.46 8.47
C THR A 119 -1.48 10.70 8.96
N LEU A 120 -2.22 10.10 8.04
CA LEU A 120 -3.42 9.31 8.38
C LEU A 120 -3.05 8.10 9.24
N ALA A 121 -2.02 7.36 8.83
CA ALA A 121 -1.57 6.15 9.52
C ALA A 121 -1.00 6.46 10.91
N SER A 122 -0.35 7.61 11.09
CA SER A 122 0.21 8.01 12.38
C SER A 122 -0.86 8.24 13.46
N GLY A 123 -2.11 8.43 13.06
CA GLY A 123 -3.25 8.52 13.97
C GLY A 123 -3.71 7.17 14.53
N LEU A 124 -3.22 6.05 13.97
CA LEU A 124 -3.59 4.72 14.44
C LEU A 124 -2.64 4.23 15.53
N THR A 125 -3.20 3.85 16.67
CA THR A 125 -2.43 3.27 17.76
C THR A 125 -1.90 1.89 17.37
N GLY A 126 -0.62 1.64 17.65
CA GLY A 126 0.00 0.34 17.40
C GLY A 126 0.54 0.14 16.00
N LEU A 127 0.56 1.19 15.18
CA LEU A 127 1.15 1.14 13.84
C LEU A 127 2.38 2.04 13.76
N GLU A 128 3.51 1.46 13.37
CA GLU A 128 4.70 2.19 12.97
C GLU A 128 4.61 2.57 11.49
N THR A 129 4.83 3.83 11.17
CA THR A 129 4.76 4.34 9.81
C THR A 129 6.07 4.99 9.41
N VAL A 130 6.57 4.64 8.23
CA VAL A 130 7.83 5.18 7.67
C VAL A 130 7.52 5.91 6.37
N LEU A 131 7.78 7.22 6.35
CA LEU A 131 7.69 8.02 5.13
C LEU A 131 9.01 7.92 4.36
N LEU A 132 8.93 7.64 3.05
CA LEU A 132 10.08 7.52 2.16
C LEU A 132 10.13 8.72 1.21
N PRO A 133 11.32 9.20 0.82
CA PRO A 133 12.59 8.91 1.50
C PRO A 133 12.59 9.46 2.92
N PRO A 134 13.36 8.86 3.84
CA PRO A 134 13.43 9.41 5.19
C PRO A 134 13.95 10.84 5.13
N GLU A 135 13.33 11.71 5.91
CA GLU A 135 13.77 13.09 6.05
C GLU A 135 15.15 13.07 6.71
N GLY A 136 16.13 13.43 5.91
CA GLY A 136 17.55 13.47 6.35
C GLY A 136 17.91 14.79 6.98
#